data_3dd680b3231f3a8ac30a85283b49a939
#
_entry.id   3dd680b3231f3a8ac30a85283b49a939
#
_cell.length_a   1.000
_cell.length_b   1.000
_cell.length_c   1.000
_cell.angle_alpha   90.00
_cell.angle_beta   90.00
_cell.angle_gamma   90.00
#
_symmetry.space_group_name_H-M   'P 1'
#
loop_
_entity.id
_entity.type
_entity.pdbx_description
1 polymer ?
#
loop_
_entity_poly.entity_id
_entity_poly.type
_entity_poly.pdbx_seq_one_letter_code
_entity_poly.pdbx_strand_id
1 'polypeptide(L)' 'MSIEDDTHDKLTKAYLEYFKEVALYQKHGGERTMQSSRKWLREIRTLAKIRMDEIKSEFDAKKEARKKS' A
#
# COMPACT_ATOMS: atom_id res chain seq x y z
N MET A 1 -19.71 -8.24 -3.38
CA MET A 1 -18.73 -7.21 -3.05
C MET A 1 -18.05 -7.52 -1.75
N SER A 2 -16.74 -7.43 -1.71
CA SER A 2 -15.97 -7.72 -0.50
C SER A 2 -16.25 -6.67 0.56
N ILE A 3 -16.49 -7.12 1.79
CA ILE A 3 -16.72 -6.22 2.92
C ILE A 3 -15.39 -5.68 3.43
N GLU A 4 -14.33 -6.48 3.28
CA GLU A 4 -13.01 -6.09 3.73
C GLU A 4 -12.14 -5.64 2.57
N ASP A 5 -11.35 -4.61 2.82
CA ASP A 5 -10.40 -4.13 1.82
C ASP A 5 -9.28 -5.16 1.65
N ASP A 6 -8.93 -5.46 0.42
CA ASP A 6 -7.74 -6.27 0.16
C ASP A 6 -6.50 -5.37 0.26
N THR A 7 -5.32 -5.97 0.08
CA THR A 7 -4.07 -5.24 0.21
C THR A 7 -3.95 -4.10 -0.80
N HIS A 8 -4.45 -4.33 -2.02
CA HIS A 8 -4.43 -3.31 -3.06
C HIS A 8 -5.24 -2.08 -2.62
N ASP A 9 -6.45 -2.30 -2.09
CA ASP A 9 -7.29 -1.19 -1.63
C ASP A 9 -6.66 -0.47 -0.46
N LYS A 10 -6.04 -1.20 0.47
CA LYS A 10 -5.34 -0.60 1.60
C LYS A 10 -4.19 0.27 1.13
N LEU A 11 -3.44 -0.18 0.12
CA LEU A 11 -2.37 0.60 -0.47
C LEU A 11 -2.89 1.89 -1.07
N THR A 12 -3.97 1.80 -1.84
CA THR A 12 -4.57 2.97 -2.47
C THR A 12 -4.98 3.99 -1.42
N LYS A 13 -5.63 3.55 -0.36
CA LYS A 13 -6.05 4.45 0.72
C LYS A 13 -4.87 5.07 1.44
N ALA A 14 -3.81 4.28 1.67
CA ALA A 14 -2.61 4.79 2.33
C ALA A 14 -1.94 5.87 1.48
N TYR A 15 -1.89 5.69 0.15
CA TYR A 15 -1.35 6.69 -0.74
C TYR A 15 -2.16 7.98 -0.69
N LEU A 16 -3.49 7.88 -0.70
CA LEU A 16 -4.34 9.05 -0.63
C LEU A 16 -4.12 9.83 0.67
N GLU A 17 -4.00 9.13 1.78
CA GLU A 17 -3.71 9.76 3.05
C GLU A 17 -2.32 10.40 3.06
N TYR A 18 -1.34 9.72 2.47
CA TYR A 18 -0.01 10.27 2.34
C TYR A 18 -0.01 11.57 1.54
N PHE A 19 -0.70 11.58 0.39
CA PHE A 19 -0.77 12.78 -0.44
C PHE A 19 -1.39 13.95 0.33
N LYS A 20 -2.43 13.67 1.09
CA LYS A 20 -3.10 14.68 1.89
C LYS A 20 -2.16 15.27 2.95
N GLU A 21 -1.47 14.42 3.67
CA GLU A 21 -0.58 14.85 4.75
C GLU A 21 0.67 15.55 4.22
N VAL A 22 1.24 15.07 3.13
CA VAL A 22 2.44 15.70 2.59
C VAL A 22 2.12 17.06 1.95
N ALA A 23 0.91 17.21 1.41
CA ALA A 23 0.48 18.52 0.89
C ALA A 23 0.40 19.55 2.02
N LEU A 24 -0.15 19.12 3.16
CA LEU A 24 -0.21 19.99 4.35
C LEU A 24 1.19 20.32 4.86
N TYR A 25 2.07 19.34 4.88
CA TYR A 25 3.45 19.56 5.30
C TYR A 25 4.15 20.57 4.39
N GLN A 26 4.01 20.41 3.08
CA GLN A 26 4.65 21.32 2.13
C GLN A 26 4.11 22.75 2.26
N LYS A 27 2.84 22.88 2.62
CA LYS A 27 2.20 24.17 2.76
C LYS A 27 2.58 24.86 4.08
N HIS A 28 2.60 24.12 5.17
CA HIS A 28 2.76 24.69 6.51
C HIS A 28 4.07 24.32 7.21
N GLY A 29 4.75 23.27 6.77
CA GLY A 29 6.02 22.86 7.34
C GLY A 29 5.96 22.41 8.79
N GLY A 30 4.79 21.96 9.25
CA GLY A 30 4.61 21.57 10.65
C GLY A 30 5.20 20.22 10.98
N GLU A 31 5.68 20.08 12.21
CA GLU A 31 6.24 18.81 12.68
C GLU A 31 5.21 17.70 12.67
N ARG A 32 3.97 18.01 13.03
CA ARG A 32 2.89 17.02 13.08
C ARG A 32 2.62 16.41 11.71
N THR A 33 2.54 17.24 10.68
CA THR A 33 2.30 16.77 9.33
C THR A 33 3.53 16.06 8.76
N MET A 34 4.72 16.47 9.17
CA MET A 34 5.95 15.78 8.80
C MET A 34 5.92 14.36 9.36
N GLN A 35 5.57 14.19 10.62
CA GLN A 35 5.50 12.86 11.23
C GLN A 35 4.38 12.02 10.65
N SER A 36 3.23 12.62 10.35
CA SER A 36 2.12 11.89 9.70
C SER A 36 2.50 11.43 8.31
N SER A 37 3.20 12.25 7.55
CA SER A 37 3.67 11.87 6.20
C SER A 37 4.60 10.67 6.28
N ARG A 38 5.53 10.68 7.23
CA ARG A 38 6.45 9.55 7.41
C ARG A 38 5.73 8.30 7.87
N LYS A 39 4.72 8.45 8.72
CA LYS A 39 3.90 7.33 9.19
C LYS A 39 3.23 6.62 8.03
N TRP A 40 2.62 7.38 7.13
CA TRP A 40 1.95 6.80 5.98
C TRP A 40 2.92 6.15 5.01
N LEU A 41 4.13 6.71 4.88
CA LEU A 41 5.16 6.08 4.05
C LEU A 41 5.59 4.74 4.62
N ARG A 42 5.70 4.63 5.95
CA ARG A 42 6.02 3.34 6.57
C ARG A 42 4.91 2.33 6.35
N GLU A 43 3.67 2.79 6.45
CA GLU A 43 2.51 1.92 6.19
C GLU A 43 2.51 1.43 4.74
N ILE A 44 2.77 2.34 3.80
CA ILE A 44 2.86 2.00 2.38
C ILE A 44 3.96 0.97 2.15
N ARG A 45 5.11 1.13 2.79
CA ARG A 45 6.22 0.18 2.66
C ARG A 45 5.81 -1.21 3.11
N THR A 46 5.14 -1.31 4.25
CA THR A 46 4.68 -2.59 4.78
C THR A 46 3.66 -3.23 3.85
N LEU A 47 2.67 -2.44 3.40
CA LEU A 47 1.63 -2.95 2.50
C LEU A 47 2.20 -3.34 1.15
N ALA A 48 3.17 -2.56 0.66
CA ALA A 48 3.81 -2.86 -0.62
C ALA A 48 4.52 -4.20 -0.58
N LYS A 49 5.20 -4.50 0.52
CA LYS A 49 5.88 -5.78 0.68
C LYS A 49 4.87 -6.94 0.67
N ILE A 50 3.78 -6.78 1.41
CA ILE A 50 2.73 -7.78 1.44
C ILE A 50 2.16 -8.00 0.04
N ARG A 51 1.92 -6.92 -0.68
CA ARG A 51 1.36 -7.01 -2.03
C ARG A 51 2.31 -7.70 -3.01
N MET A 52 3.61 -7.41 -2.90
CA MET A 52 4.59 -8.10 -3.74
C MET A 52 4.57 -9.61 -3.51
N ASP A 53 4.48 -10.02 -2.25
CA ASP A 53 4.42 -11.44 -1.90
C ASP A 53 3.14 -12.09 -2.43
N GLU A 54 2.03 -11.37 -2.35
CA GLU A 54 0.76 -11.86 -2.89
C GLU A 54 0.82 -12.08 -4.39
N ILE A 55 1.39 -11.11 -5.11
CA ILE A 55 1.52 -11.18 -6.56
C ILE A 55 2.40 -12.36 -6.95
N LYS A 56 3.50 -12.55 -6.24
CA LYS A 56 4.38 -13.69 -6.49
C LYS A 56 3.66 -15.01 -6.26
N SER A 57 2.90 -15.12 -5.18
CA SER A 57 2.13 -16.32 -4.89
C SER A 57 1.07 -16.58 -5.97
N GLU A 58 0.40 -15.53 -6.42
CA GLU A 58 -0.59 -15.66 -7.49
C GLU A 58 0.05 -16.11 -8.78
N PHE A 59 1.21 -15.56 -9.10
CA PHE A 59 1.95 -15.96 -10.31
C PHE A 59 2.39 -17.41 -10.23
N ASP A 60 2.94 -17.81 -9.09
CA ASP A 60 3.40 -19.19 -8.90
C ASP A 60 2.24 -20.19 -9.00
N ALA A 61 1.09 -19.84 -8.46
CA ALA A 61 -0.10 -20.69 -8.54
C ALA A 61 -0.57 -20.85 -9.98
N LYS A 62 -0.55 -19.77 -10.76
CA LYS A 62 -0.93 -19.85 -12.19
C LYS A 62 0.08 -20.66 -12.98
N LYS A 63 1.35 -20.53 -12.66
CA LYS A 63 2.40 -21.30 -13.32
C LYS A 63 2.23 -22.79 -13.07
N GLU A 64 1.92 -23.16 -11.82
CA GLU A 64 1.66 -24.53 -11.45
C GLU A 64 0.46 -25.09 -12.22
N ALA A 65 -0.61 -24.33 -12.33
CA ALA A 65 -1.80 -24.75 -13.07
C ALA A 65 -1.47 -25.01 -14.54
N ARG A 66 -0.63 -24.16 -15.14
CA ARG A 66 -0.22 -24.36 -16.54
C ARG A 66 0.59 -25.62 -16.74
N LYS A 67 1.47 -25.95 -15.79
CA LYS A 67 2.30 -27.13 -15.90
C LYS A 67 1.49 -28.41 -15.83
N LYS A 68 0.37 -28.38 -15.10
CA LYS A 68 -0.47 -29.56 -14.93
C LYS A 68 -1.43 -29.80 -16.09
N SER A 69 -1.61 -28.83 -16.93
CA SER A 69 -2.46 -28.98 -18.12
C SER A 69 -1.67 -29.39 -19.38
#